data_6651d56f4467056bb463e7220bc96ddb
#
_entry.id   6651d56f4467056bb463e7220bc96ddb
#
_cell.length_a   1.000
_cell.length_b   1.000
_cell.length_c   1.000
_cell.angle_alpha   90.00
_cell.angle_beta   90.00
_cell.angle_gamma   90.00
#
_symmetry.space_group_name_H-M   'P 1'
#
loop_
_entity.id
_entity.type
_entity.pdbx_description
1 polymer ?
#
loop_
_entity_poly.entity_id
_entity_poly.type
_entity_poly.pdbx_seq_one_letter_code
_entity_poly.pdbx_strand_id
1 'polypeptide(L)'
;NLTGSTGTQSSDLSDIVRADQWFTNFVASLTAPIFSGGRLKADQEAAEARYEQEAARYARSVLTAFQEVDAAIAAFNAQRERKLVLDEQLSVAEASADAALLRVQQGVGDYVGYLDALRTVLNVQDTQASAERELATARLNVHRALGGSWIPEQADTQDSEGDLS
;
A
#
# COMPACT_ATOMS: atom_id res chain seq x y z
N ASN A 1 -21.84 -34.37 16.67
CA ASN A 1 -22.75 -33.94 15.58
C ASN A 1 -24.19 -34.21 15.99
N LEU A 2 -25.04 -33.24 15.77
CA LEU A 2 -26.47 -33.32 15.98
C LEU A 2 -27.16 -33.20 14.63
N THR A 3 -27.92 -34.23 14.27
CA THR A 3 -28.63 -34.25 13.00
C THR A 3 -30.09 -34.59 13.28
N GLY A 4 -31.01 -33.80 12.75
CA GLY A 4 -32.45 -34.04 12.85
C GLY A 4 -33.07 -34.02 11.46
N SER A 5 -33.94 -34.96 11.16
CA SER A 5 -34.77 -34.98 9.97
C SER A 5 -36.21 -35.27 10.34
N THR A 6 -37.13 -34.53 9.72
CA THR A 6 -38.57 -34.78 9.85
C THR A 6 -39.19 -34.83 8.47
N GLY A 7 -40.11 -35.70 8.26
CA GLY A 7 -40.77 -35.86 6.95
C GLY A 7 -41.93 -36.80 6.97
N THR A 8 -42.61 -36.91 5.84
CA THR A 8 -43.65 -37.88 5.58
C THR A 8 -43.14 -38.90 4.57
N GLN A 9 -43.39 -40.16 4.81
CA GLN A 9 -43.06 -41.26 3.89
C GLN A 9 -44.31 -42.03 3.59
N SER A 10 -44.70 -42.06 2.33
CA SER A 10 -45.83 -42.84 1.85
C SER A 10 -45.53 -43.49 0.50
N SER A 11 -46.07 -44.67 0.25
CA SER A 11 -45.99 -45.33 -1.03
C SER A 11 -47.05 -44.87 -2.03
N ASP A 12 -48.07 -44.10 -1.57
CA ASP A 12 -49.13 -43.55 -2.41
C ASP A 12 -49.26 -42.03 -2.24
N LEU A 13 -49.41 -41.28 -3.33
CA LEU A 13 -49.52 -39.81 -3.37
C LEU A 13 -50.75 -39.28 -2.62
N SER A 14 -51.79 -40.10 -2.45
CA SER A 14 -53.04 -39.73 -1.73
C SER A 14 -52.89 -39.72 -0.20
N ASP A 15 -51.85 -40.35 0.34
CA ASP A 15 -51.64 -40.52 1.78
C ASP A 15 -50.58 -39.60 2.41
N ILE A 16 -50.01 -38.69 1.63
CA ILE A 16 -48.95 -37.77 2.10
C ILE A 16 -49.40 -36.84 3.22
N VAL A 17 -50.70 -36.57 3.36
CA VAL A 17 -51.26 -35.61 4.31
C VAL A 17 -51.76 -36.28 5.60
N ARG A 18 -51.65 -37.60 5.77
CA ARG A 18 -52.09 -38.28 6.98
C ARG A 18 -51.07 -38.10 8.11
N ALA A 19 -51.56 -37.69 9.27
CA ALA A 19 -50.74 -37.41 10.46
C ALA A 19 -50.01 -38.64 11.03
N ASP A 20 -50.46 -39.85 10.70
CA ASP A 20 -49.88 -41.14 11.10
C ASP A 20 -48.65 -41.55 10.28
N GLN A 21 -48.38 -40.83 9.17
CA GLN A 21 -47.23 -41.08 8.29
C GLN A 21 -46.04 -40.16 8.61
N TRP A 22 -46.18 -39.33 9.62
CA TRP A 22 -45.07 -38.42 10.02
C TRP A 22 -44.03 -39.18 10.84
N PHE A 23 -42.79 -39.11 10.43
CA PHE A 23 -41.66 -39.59 11.22
C PHE A 23 -40.72 -38.44 11.57
N THR A 24 -40.19 -38.52 12.77
CA THR A 24 -39.12 -37.59 13.22
C THR A 24 -37.93 -38.42 13.65
N ASN A 25 -36.85 -38.23 12.95
CA ASN A 25 -35.57 -38.91 13.27
C ASN A 25 -34.64 -37.89 13.90
N PHE A 26 -34.24 -38.11 15.12
CA PHE A 26 -33.31 -37.29 15.85
C PHE A 26 -32.11 -38.16 16.25
N VAL A 27 -30.95 -37.92 15.62
CA VAL A 27 -29.72 -38.67 15.92
C VAL A 27 -28.72 -37.72 16.54
N ALA A 28 -28.40 -37.92 17.80
CA ALA A 28 -27.29 -37.25 18.50
C ALA A 28 -26.11 -38.21 18.56
N SER A 29 -25.01 -37.90 17.88
CA SER A 29 -23.79 -38.67 17.98
C SER A 29 -22.71 -37.85 18.71
N LEU A 30 -22.24 -38.35 19.85
CA LEU A 30 -21.10 -37.82 20.58
C LEU A 30 -19.92 -38.77 20.43
N THR A 31 -18.92 -38.39 19.65
CA THR A 31 -17.68 -39.15 19.47
C THR A 31 -16.57 -38.46 20.26
N ALA A 32 -16.12 -39.09 21.36
CA ALA A 32 -14.96 -38.64 22.10
C ALA A 32 -13.84 -39.70 21.92
N PRO A 33 -12.64 -39.30 21.44
CA PRO A 33 -11.52 -40.23 21.34
C PRO A 33 -10.99 -40.54 22.77
N ILE A 34 -11.13 -41.78 23.20
CA ILE A 34 -10.65 -42.22 24.53
C ILE A 34 -9.13 -42.45 24.52
N PHE A 35 -8.57 -42.86 23.41
CA PHE A 35 -7.14 -43.07 23.22
C PHE A 35 -6.70 -42.58 21.84
N SER A 36 -5.77 -41.63 21.82
CA SER A 36 -5.26 -41.03 20.60
C SER A 36 -3.75 -41.23 20.37
N GLY A 37 -3.11 -42.09 21.21
CA GLY A 37 -1.67 -42.36 21.08
C GLY A 37 -0.77 -41.12 21.15
N GLY A 38 -1.19 -40.08 21.88
CA GLY A 38 -0.46 -38.79 21.96
C GLY A 38 -0.73 -37.81 20.81
N ARG A 39 -1.48 -38.18 19.76
CA ARG A 39 -1.76 -37.33 18.62
C ARG A 39 -2.39 -35.99 18.99
N LEU A 40 -3.38 -35.98 19.89
CA LEU A 40 -4.05 -34.75 20.33
C LEU A 40 -3.08 -33.79 21.05
N LYS A 41 -2.14 -34.32 21.83
CA LYS A 41 -1.12 -33.53 22.49
C LYS A 41 -0.13 -32.93 21.49
N ALA A 42 0.32 -33.74 20.54
CA ALA A 42 1.19 -33.26 19.45
C ALA A 42 0.50 -32.21 18.58
N ASP A 43 -0.80 -32.37 18.28
CA ASP A 43 -1.59 -31.39 17.55
C ASP A 43 -1.74 -30.07 18.33
N GLN A 44 -1.89 -30.13 19.66
CA GLN A 44 -1.90 -28.96 20.53
C GLN A 44 -0.55 -28.23 20.53
N GLU A 45 0.53 -28.96 20.76
CA GLU A 45 1.90 -28.41 20.74
C GLU A 45 2.22 -27.77 19.39
N ALA A 46 1.80 -28.40 18.27
CA ALA A 46 1.94 -27.85 16.96
C ALA A 46 1.10 -26.56 16.75
N ALA A 47 -0.10 -26.48 17.34
CA ALA A 47 -0.93 -25.28 17.28
C ALA A 47 -0.33 -24.13 18.10
N GLU A 48 0.21 -24.42 19.28
CA GLU A 48 0.92 -23.45 20.12
C GLU A 48 2.16 -22.90 19.42
N ALA A 49 2.99 -23.76 18.82
CA ALA A 49 4.16 -23.34 18.05
C ALA A 49 3.79 -22.48 16.82
N ARG A 50 2.68 -22.79 16.14
CA ARG A 50 2.17 -21.94 15.03
C ARG A 50 1.71 -20.58 15.53
N TYR A 51 1.04 -20.52 16.68
CA TYR A 51 0.65 -19.24 17.28
C TYR A 51 1.87 -18.36 17.58
N GLU A 52 2.90 -18.91 18.21
CA GLU A 52 4.15 -18.19 18.47
C GLU A 52 4.83 -17.72 17.18
N GLN A 53 4.84 -18.56 16.15
CA GLN A 53 5.36 -18.21 14.84
C GLN A 53 4.60 -17.05 14.20
N GLU A 54 3.26 -17.07 14.25
CA GLU A 54 2.44 -15.98 13.70
C GLU A 54 2.58 -14.69 14.51
N ALA A 55 2.71 -14.77 15.81
CA ALA A 55 3.01 -13.61 16.67
C ALA A 55 4.35 -12.96 16.30
N ALA A 56 5.39 -13.77 16.10
CA ALA A 56 6.69 -13.28 15.64
C ALA A 56 6.65 -12.69 14.22
N ARG A 57 5.88 -13.28 13.31
CA ARG A 57 5.65 -12.75 11.96
C ARG A 57 4.95 -11.39 12.00
N TYR A 58 3.91 -11.26 12.83
CA TYR A 58 3.21 -10.00 13.03
C TYR A 58 4.15 -8.91 13.54
N ALA A 59 4.93 -9.19 14.58
CA ALA A 59 5.92 -8.25 15.11
C ALA A 59 6.93 -7.80 14.03
N ARG A 60 7.43 -8.75 13.24
CA ARG A 60 8.32 -8.46 12.10
C ARG A 60 7.64 -7.57 11.06
N SER A 61 6.39 -7.84 10.70
CA SER A 61 5.63 -7.05 9.71
C SER A 61 5.48 -5.60 10.18
N VAL A 62 5.17 -5.38 11.46
CA VAL A 62 5.06 -4.05 12.05
C VAL A 62 6.40 -3.30 11.99
N LEU A 63 7.50 -3.96 12.37
CA LEU A 63 8.83 -3.35 12.29
C LEU A 63 9.23 -3.00 10.87
N THR A 64 8.94 -3.88 9.91
CA THR A 64 9.20 -3.62 8.48
C THR A 64 8.42 -2.41 7.99
N ALA A 65 7.14 -2.30 8.35
CA ALA A 65 6.32 -1.15 7.98
C ALA A 65 6.89 0.18 8.52
N PHE A 66 7.36 0.20 9.77
CA PHE A 66 8.02 1.38 10.31
C PHE A 66 9.33 1.71 9.59
N GLN A 67 10.14 0.71 9.26
CA GLN A 67 11.38 0.91 8.51
C GLN A 67 11.11 1.47 7.10
N GLU A 68 10.06 0.99 6.43
CA GLU A 68 9.68 1.49 5.11
C GLU A 68 9.25 2.96 5.15
N VAL A 69 8.46 3.36 6.15
CA VAL A 69 8.06 4.77 6.35
C VAL A 69 9.26 5.64 6.64
N ASP A 70 10.14 5.23 7.56
CA ASP A 70 11.33 6.01 7.92
C ASP A 70 12.27 6.18 6.73
N ALA A 71 12.53 5.11 5.99
CA ALA A 71 13.34 5.15 4.78
C ALA A 71 12.72 6.05 3.68
N ALA A 72 11.40 6.02 3.50
CA ALA A 72 10.72 6.86 2.53
C ALA A 72 10.81 8.35 2.90
N ILE A 73 10.66 8.70 4.19
CA ILE A 73 10.80 10.06 4.69
C ILE A 73 12.25 10.55 4.54
N ALA A 74 13.23 9.71 4.89
CA ALA A 74 14.64 10.05 4.72
C ALA A 74 15.00 10.30 3.25
N ALA A 75 14.53 9.45 2.34
CA ALA A 75 14.72 9.62 0.90
C ALA A 75 14.06 10.91 0.38
N PHE A 76 12.83 11.22 0.82
CA PHE A 76 12.15 12.46 0.46
C PHE A 76 12.93 13.70 0.91
N ASN A 77 13.42 13.73 2.14
CA ASN A 77 14.21 14.83 2.67
C ASN A 77 15.52 15.03 1.90
N ALA A 78 16.22 13.93 1.57
CA ALA A 78 17.44 13.97 0.78
C ALA A 78 17.19 14.54 -0.63
N GLN A 79 16.11 14.14 -1.30
CA GLN A 79 15.79 14.68 -2.63
C GLN A 79 15.36 16.13 -2.58
N ARG A 80 14.66 16.55 -1.53
CA ARG A 80 14.32 17.96 -1.31
C ARG A 80 15.56 18.83 -1.13
N GLU A 81 16.51 18.37 -0.34
CA GLU A 81 17.77 19.08 -0.11
C GLU A 81 18.62 19.16 -1.39
N ARG A 82 18.71 18.05 -2.14
CA ARG A 82 19.36 18.02 -3.44
C ARG A 82 18.76 19.03 -4.42
N LYS A 83 17.42 19.16 -4.46
CA LYS A 83 16.77 20.16 -5.31
C LYS A 83 17.19 21.59 -4.93
N LEU A 84 17.23 21.92 -3.65
CA LEU A 84 17.66 23.26 -3.20
C LEU A 84 19.10 23.59 -3.65
N VAL A 85 20.00 22.63 -3.54
CA VAL A 85 21.39 22.80 -4.01
C VAL A 85 21.46 23.00 -5.53
N LEU A 86 20.64 22.26 -6.29
CA LEU A 86 20.60 22.41 -7.76
C LEU A 86 19.96 23.74 -8.19
N ASP A 87 18.98 24.25 -7.45
CA ASP A 87 18.39 25.56 -7.70
C ASP A 87 19.45 26.68 -7.53
N GLU A 88 20.26 26.57 -6.47
CA GLU A 88 21.40 27.51 -6.25
C GLU A 88 22.48 27.35 -7.34
N GLN A 89 22.83 26.13 -7.69
CA GLN A 89 23.79 25.85 -8.75
C GLN A 89 23.35 26.41 -10.10
N LEU A 90 22.06 26.31 -10.44
CA LEU A 90 21.50 26.90 -11.66
C LEU A 90 21.67 28.42 -11.64
N SER A 91 21.30 29.07 -10.56
CA SER A 91 21.46 30.54 -10.41
C SER A 91 22.92 31.00 -10.61
N VAL A 92 23.87 30.26 -10.05
CA VAL A 92 25.30 30.55 -10.22
C VAL A 92 25.75 30.30 -11.68
N ALA A 93 25.29 29.24 -12.32
CA ALA A 93 25.61 28.94 -13.71
C ALA A 93 25.06 30.02 -14.66
N GLU A 94 23.82 30.48 -14.45
CA GLU A 94 23.19 31.57 -15.22
C GLU A 94 23.96 32.89 -15.05
N ALA A 95 24.27 33.28 -13.82
CA ALA A 95 25.06 34.46 -13.57
C ALA A 95 26.47 34.40 -14.23
N SER A 96 27.07 33.23 -14.28
CA SER A 96 28.35 32.99 -14.96
C SER A 96 28.22 33.13 -16.49
N ALA A 97 27.13 32.62 -17.08
CA ALA A 97 26.86 32.75 -18.51
C ALA A 97 26.60 34.23 -18.89
N ASP A 98 25.84 34.96 -18.08
CA ASP A 98 25.59 36.40 -18.27
C ASP A 98 26.91 37.23 -18.19
N ALA A 99 27.76 36.92 -17.22
CA ALA A 99 29.06 37.58 -17.10
C ALA A 99 29.97 37.28 -18.31
N ALA A 100 29.93 36.05 -18.84
CA ALA A 100 30.67 35.67 -20.05
C ALA A 100 30.14 36.43 -21.28
N LEU A 101 28.82 36.52 -21.44
CA LEU A 101 28.18 37.28 -22.52
C LEU A 101 28.56 38.76 -22.48
N LEU A 102 28.54 39.38 -21.30
CA LEU A 102 28.93 40.79 -21.10
C LEU A 102 30.37 41.02 -21.54
N ARG A 103 31.31 40.13 -21.21
CA ARG A 103 32.71 40.19 -21.65
C ARG A 103 32.86 40.15 -23.16
N VAL A 104 32.08 39.27 -23.83
CA VAL A 104 32.07 39.20 -25.29
C VAL A 104 31.56 40.51 -25.89
N GLN A 105 30.47 41.07 -25.36
CA GLN A 105 29.91 42.37 -25.80
C GLN A 105 30.90 43.53 -25.64
N GLN A 106 31.71 43.49 -24.60
CA GLN A 106 32.77 44.50 -24.35
C GLN A 106 34.03 44.26 -25.19
N GLY A 107 34.10 43.21 -25.99
CA GLY A 107 35.26 42.88 -26.83
C GLY A 107 36.45 42.33 -26.06
N VAL A 108 36.28 41.96 -24.77
CA VAL A 108 37.36 41.45 -23.90
C VAL A 108 37.20 39.96 -23.60
N GLY A 109 36.15 39.33 -24.09
CA GLY A 109 35.82 37.91 -23.90
C GLY A 109 35.81 37.11 -25.21
N ASP A 110 35.94 35.79 -25.05
CA ASP A 110 35.87 34.84 -26.13
C ASP A 110 34.45 34.24 -26.21
N TYR A 111 33.93 34.14 -27.43
CA TYR A 111 32.60 33.56 -27.70
C TYR A 111 32.50 32.06 -27.35
N VAL A 112 33.64 31.34 -27.46
CA VAL A 112 33.71 29.91 -27.06
C VAL A 112 33.50 29.77 -25.56
N GLY A 113 34.08 30.62 -24.75
CA GLY A 113 33.88 30.67 -23.30
C GLY A 113 32.41 30.93 -22.91
N TYR A 114 31.72 31.79 -23.66
CA TYR A 114 30.28 32.01 -23.46
C TYR A 114 29.46 30.75 -23.79
N LEU A 115 29.78 30.06 -24.91
CA LEU A 115 29.10 28.80 -25.27
C LEU A 115 29.32 27.67 -24.27
N ASP A 116 30.50 27.60 -23.65
CA ASP A 116 30.80 26.61 -22.62
C ASP A 116 30.03 26.91 -21.33
N ALA A 117 29.87 28.22 -20.97
CA ALA A 117 29.02 28.61 -19.86
C ALA A 117 27.54 28.26 -20.11
N LEU A 118 27.04 28.50 -21.32
CA LEU A 118 25.69 28.08 -21.71
C LEU A 118 25.47 26.56 -21.64
N ARG A 119 26.45 25.77 -22.07
CA ARG A 119 26.40 24.31 -21.92
C ARG A 119 26.28 23.89 -20.47
N THR A 120 27.00 24.61 -19.58
CA THR A 120 26.93 24.36 -18.14
C THR A 120 25.51 24.63 -17.61
N VAL A 121 24.88 25.75 -18.01
CA VAL A 121 23.47 26.04 -17.67
C VAL A 121 22.54 24.94 -18.11
N LEU A 122 22.64 24.49 -19.39
CA LEU A 122 21.79 23.42 -19.92
C LEU A 122 21.98 22.10 -19.18
N ASN A 123 23.22 21.74 -18.81
CA ASN A 123 23.49 20.53 -18.05
C ASN A 123 22.91 20.57 -16.65
N VAL A 124 22.97 21.74 -15.99
CA VAL A 124 22.35 21.92 -14.66
C VAL A 124 20.83 21.88 -14.76
N GLN A 125 20.22 22.47 -15.78
CA GLN A 125 18.78 22.41 -16.02
C GLN A 125 18.29 20.97 -16.25
N ASP A 126 19.01 20.18 -17.02
CA ASP A 126 18.69 18.76 -17.24
C ASP A 126 18.77 17.95 -15.94
N THR A 127 19.82 18.21 -15.14
CA THR A 127 19.99 17.60 -13.82
C THR A 127 18.86 18.01 -12.86
N GLN A 128 18.45 19.28 -12.88
CA GLN A 128 17.35 19.82 -12.08
C GLN A 128 16.02 19.16 -12.46
N ALA A 129 15.71 19.06 -13.75
CA ALA A 129 14.49 18.38 -14.22
C ALA A 129 14.45 16.91 -13.78
N SER A 130 15.61 16.24 -13.76
CA SER A 130 15.72 14.88 -13.22
C SER A 130 15.48 14.81 -11.72
N ALA A 131 16.04 15.76 -10.95
CA ALA A 131 15.86 15.85 -9.51
C ALA A 131 14.41 16.15 -9.12
N GLU A 132 13.72 16.98 -9.88
CA GLU A 132 12.27 17.25 -9.68
C GLU A 132 11.42 15.99 -9.85
N ARG A 133 11.70 15.18 -10.85
CA ARG A 133 11.04 13.88 -11.05
C ARG A 133 11.33 12.91 -9.90
N GLU A 134 12.58 12.85 -9.45
CA GLU A 134 12.97 12.02 -8.29
C GLU A 134 12.31 12.49 -7.01
N LEU A 135 12.19 13.79 -6.77
CA LEU A 135 11.46 14.37 -5.64
C LEU A 135 9.97 14.01 -5.66
N ALA A 136 9.33 14.13 -6.83
CA ALA A 136 7.93 13.72 -7.01
C ALA A 136 7.74 12.23 -6.73
N THR A 137 8.65 11.38 -7.20
CA THR A 137 8.65 9.94 -6.94
C THR A 137 8.84 9.63 -5.45
N ALA A 138 9.78 10.31 -4.79
CA ALA A 138 10.01 10.15 -3.35
C ALA A 138 8.78 10.57 -2.53
N ARG A 139 8.09 11.63 -2.93
CA ARG A 139 6.81 12.05 -2.32
C ARG A 139 5.73 10.98 -2.44
N LEU A 140 5.58 10.38 -3.62
CA LEU A 140 4.64 9.27 -3.83
C LEU A 140 4.99 8.05 -2.98
N ASN A 141 6.28 7.75 -2.81
CA ASN A 141 6.72 6.63 -1.97
C ASN A 141 6.39 6.84 -0.49
N VAL A 142 6.47 8.07 0.03
CA VAL A 142 6.00 8.39 1.39
C VAL A 142 4.50 8.11 1.51
N HIS A 143 3.67 8.55 0.55
CA HIS A 143 2.23 8.27 0.56
C HIS A 143 1.93 6.77 0.49
N ARG A 144 2.68 6.02 -0.31
CA ARG A 144 2.53 4.55 -0.40
C ARG A 144 2.91 3.85 0.91
N ALA A 145 4.02 4.26 1.53
CA ALA A 145 4.48 3.69 2.79
C ALA A 145 3.49 3.96 3.94
N LEU A 146 2.76 5.07 3.89
CA LEU A 146 1.69 5.41 4.84
C LEU A 146 0.36 4.71 4.56
N GLY A 147 0.30 3.83 3.55
CA GLY A 147 -0.89 3.03 3.23
C GLY A 147 -1.78 3.60 2.12
N GLY A 148 -1.43 4.71 1.49
CA GLY A 148 -2.00 5.22 0.21
C GLY A 148 -3.47 5.63 0.18
N SER A 149 -4.26 5.31 1.19
CA SER A 149 -5.73 5.40 1.13
C SER A 149 -6.36 6.43 2.09
N TRP A 150 -5.61 7.39 2.55
CA TRP A 150 -6.14 8.40 3.47
C TRP A 150 -6.78 9.63 2.78
N ILE A 151 -7.01 9.56 1.48
CA ILE A 151 -7.97 10.48 0.85
C ILE A 151 -9.34 10.04 1.36
N PRO A 152 -10.00 10.80 2.24
CA PRO A 152 -11.38 10.49 2.59
C PRO A 152 -12.15 10.49 1.28
N GLU A 153 -12.74 9.36 0.93
CA GLU A 153 -13.75 9.25 -0.10
C GLU A 153 -14.75 10.37 0.17
N GLN A 154 -14.79 11.35 -0.71
CA GLN A 154 -15.80 12.40 -0.63
C GLN A 154 -17.12 11.65 -0.69
N ALA A 155 -17.78 11.49 0.47
CA ALA A 155 -19.11 10.95 0.55
C ALA A 155 -19.96 11.73 -0.46
N ASP A 156 -20.47 11.02 -1.46
CA ASP A 156 -21.45 11.51 -2.43
C ASP A 156 -22.61 12.18 -1.70
N THR A 157 -22.50 13.49 -1.50
CA THR A 157 -23.60 14.35 -1.09
C THR A 157 -24.41 14.76 -2.32
N GLN A 158 -24.84 13.77 -3.10
CA GLN A 158 -25.75 13.98 -4.23
C GLN A 158 -26.93 13.01 -4.19
N ASP A 159 -27.70 12.99 -3.10
CA ASP A 159 -29.04 12.41 -3.13
C ASP A 159 -29.92 13.02 -2.05
N SER A 160 -30.15 14.32 -2.12
CA SER A 160 -31.25 14.93 -1.35
C SER A 160 -31.79 16.25 -1.91
N GLU A 161 -31.83 16.38 -3.25
CA GLU A 161 -32.63 17.46 -3.86
C GLU A 161 -33.41 16.93 -5.06
N GLY A 162 -34.50 16.22 -4.79
CA GLY A 162 -35.34 15.70 -5.88
C GLY A 162 -36.67 15.13 -5.44
N ASP A 163 -37.27 15.63 -4.34
CA ASP A 163 -38.68 15.31 -4.06
C ASP A 163 -39.39 16.42 -3.29
N LEU A 164 -39.64 17.54 -4.00
CA LEU A 164 -40.68 18.53 -3.66
C LEU A 164 -41.12 19.23 -4.96
N SER A 165 -42.02 18.54 -5.70
CA SER A 165 -42.90 19.20 -6.66
C SER A 165 -44.17 18.39 -6.79
#